data_277f56bf1bdc71dc7d39a263e6fa89b6
#
_entry.id   277f56bf1bdc71dc7d39a263e6fa89b6
#
_cell.length_a   1.000
_cell.length_b   1.000
_cell.length_c   1.000
_cell.angle_alpha   90.00
_cell.angle_beta   90.00
_cell.angle_gamma   90.00
#
_symmetry.space_group_name_H-M   'P 1'
#
loop_
_entity.id
_entity.type
_entity.pdbx_description
1 polymer ?
#
loop_
_entity_poly.entity_id
_entity_poly.type
_entity_poly.pdbx_seq_one_letter_code
_entity_poly.pdbx_strand_id
1 'polypeptide(L)'
;MKKIVAMIPARLGSKRIPKKNIRLLNNKPLVQYCLEAAVKADCFDEIYLNSESEELSSIAEKCGIKFYKRPEHLSSDDSTNDHFALDFLENVDADVLVQILPTSPFITSEEINLFAKDMVDNDYDTLISVCDNQIECLYNNEPINFDKTNITPRSQDLEPVKSYACSLMAWTKDSYVENYKKYDAAYHGANGKIGTFTLKGYSTVDRRASCR
;
A
#
# COMPACT_ATOMS: atom_id res chain seq x y z
N MET A 1 -0.79 -1.06 -24.23
CA MET A 1 -1.16 -0.58 -22.88
C MET A 1 -0.26 -1.30 -21.88
N LYS A 2 0.17 -0.62 -20.80
CA LYS A 2 0.93 -1.28 -19.72
C LYS A 2 0.01 -2.26 -19.00
N LYS A 3 0.48 -3.48 -18.71
CA LYS A 3 -0.24 -4.48 -17.91
C LYS A 3 -0.17 -4.10 -16.43
N ILE A 4 -1.32 -3.79 -15.83
CA ILE A 4 -1.43 -3.36 -14.44
C ILE A 4 -1.95 -4.52 -13.58
N VAL A 5 -1.16 -4.93 -12.60
CA VAL A 5 -1.49 -6.06 -11.72
C VAL A 5 -1.63 -5.59 -10.27
N ALA A 6 -2.70 -6.00 -9.61
CA ALA A 6 -2.87 -5.77 -8.18
C ALA A 6 -2.31 -6.92 -7.35
N MET A 7 -1.60 -6.59 -6.27
CA MET A 7 -1.16 -7.54 -5.24
C MET A 7 -1.70 -7.12 -3.87
N ILE A 8 -2.44 -8.01 -3.22
CA ILE A 8 -2.90 -7.84 -1.85
C ILE A 8 -2.09 -8.77 -0.93
N PRO A 9 -1.05 -8.27 -0.23
CA PRO A 9 -0.21 -9.11 0.61
C PRO A 9 -0.89 -9.40 1.94
N ALA A 10 -1.10 -10.67 2.27
CA ALA A 10 -1.72 -11.08 3.52
C ALA A 10 -1.00 -12.30 4.11
N ARG A 11 -0.41 -12.16 5.29
CA ARG A 11 0.16 -13.28 6.06
C ARG A 11 -0.69 -13.59 7.29
N LEU A 12 -0.67 -14.83 7.76
CA LEU A 12 -1.36 -15.22 9.00
C LEU A 12 -0.55 -14.88 10.26
N GLY A 13 0.77 -14.82 10.16
CA GLY A 13 1.70 -14.54 11.26
C GLY A 13 1.69 -13.10 11.78
N SER A 14 0.53 -12.54 12.10
CA SER A 14 0.45 -11.19 12.66
C SER A 14 0.70 -11.18 14.16
N LYS A 15 1.77 -10.50 14.63
CA LYS A 15 2.16 -10.43 16.06
C LYS A 15 1.21 -9.59 16.92
N ARG A 16 0.83 -8.39 16.46
CA ARG A 16 0.00 -7.44 17.25
C ARG A 16 -1.44 -7.90 17.38
N ILE A 17 -2.00 -8.45 16.33
CA ILE A 17 -3.36 -9.01 16.28
C ILE A 17 -3.26 -10.37 15.62
N PRO A 18 -3.34 -11.48 16.37
CA PRO A 18 -3.25 -12.83 15.80
C PRO A 18 -4.25 -13.03 14.66
N LYS A 19 -3.76 -13.61 13.55
CA LYS A 19 -4.57 -13.89 12.35
C LYS A 19 -5.36 -12.67 11.82
N LYS A 20 -4.80 -11.47 11.93
CA LYS A 20 -5.48 -10.21 11.62
C LYS A 20 -6.24 -10.23 10.28
N ASN A 21 -5.63 -10.76 9.22
CA ASN A 21 -6.19 -10.68 7.87
C ASN A 21 -7.46 -11.50 7.66
N ILE A 22 -7.64 -12.56 8.46
CA ILE A 22 -8.87 -13.39 8.44
C ILE A 22 -9.83 -13.08 9.59
N ARG A 23 -9.45 -12.16 10.50
CA ARG A 23 -10.32 -11.74 11.57
C ARG A 23 -11.56 -11.04 11.02
N LEU A 24 -12.71 -11.34 11.59
CA LEU A 24 -13.98 -10.79 11.12
C LEU A 24 -14.16 -9.34 11.57
N LEU A 25 -14.43 -8.48 10.62
CA LEU A 25 -14.97 -7.14 10.80
C LEU A 25 -16.38 -7.15 10.19
N ASN A 26 -17.41 -6.95 11.01
CA ASN A 26 -18.80 -7.03 10.57
C ASN A 26 -19.10 -8.30 9.75
N ASN A 27 -18.76 -9.49 10.32
CA ASN A 27 -18.94 -10.83 9.74
C ASN A 27 -18.19 -11.12 8.42
N LYS A 28 -17.23 -10.27 8.04
CA LYS A 28 -16.41 -10.44 6.83
C LYS A 28 -14.92 -10.43 7.22
N PRO A 29 -14.08 -11.36 6.68
CA PRO A 29 -12.63 -11.30 6.87
C PRO A 29 -12.04 -9.93 6.50
N LEU A 30 -11.12 -9.41 7.31
CA LEU A 30 -10.54 -8.08 7.08
C LEU A 30 -9.96 -7.92 5.67
N VAL A 31 -9.22 -8.92 5.19
CA VAL A 31 -8.61 -8.90 3.85
C VAL A 31 -9.65 -8.78 2.74
N GLN A 32 -10.83 -9.35 2.93
CA GLN A 32 -11.89 -9.40 1.90
C GLN A 32 -12.40 -8.01 1.50
N TYR A 33 -12.36 -7.02 2.41
CA TYR A 33 -12.74 -5.64 2.08
C TYR A 33 -11.86 -5.07 0.96
N CYS A 34 -10.55 -5.23 1.06
CA CYS A 34 -9.62 -4.77 0.03
C CYS A 34 -9.73 -5.58 -1.26
N LEU A 35 -9.97 -6.90 -1.16
CA LEU A 35 -10.19 -7.74 -2.34
C LEU A 35 -11.42 -7.31 -3.13
N GLU A 36 -12.54 -7.08 -2.45
CA GLU A 36 -13.77 -6.60 -3.09
C GLU A 36 -13.63 -5.20 -3.68
N ALA A 37 -12.87 -4.31 -3.02
CA ALA A 37 -12.59 -2.99 -3.57
C ALA A 37 -11.72 -3.10 -4.83
N ALA A 38 -10.69 -3.96 -4.83
CA ALA A 38 -9.85 -4.20 -5.99
C ALA A 38 -10.62 -4.83 -7.17
N VAL A 39 -11.50 -5.80 -6.90
CA VAL A 39 -12.36 -6.42 -7.94
C VAL A 39 -13.33 -5.41 -8.55
N LYS A 40 -13.84 -4.47 -7.75
CA LYS A 40 -14.73 -3.41 -8.24
C LYS A 40 -14.00 -2.30 -8.99
N ALA A 41 -12.70 -2.18 -8.79
CA ALA A 41 -11.85 -1.26 -9.55
C ALA A 41 -11.63 -1.84 -10.94
N ASP A 42 -11.95 -1.07 -11.98
CA ASP A 42 -11.89 -1.50 -13.38
C ASP A 42 -10.56 -1.06 -14.03
N CYS A 43 -9.45 -1.27 -13.30
CA CYS A 43 -8.13 -0.80 -13.72
C CYS A 43 -7.04 -1.89 -13.72
N PHE A 44 -7.38 -3.13 -13.35
CA PHE A 44 -6.42 -4.21 -13.24
C PHE A 44 -6.64 -5.29 -14.29
N ASP A 45 -5.58 -5.73 -14.95
CA ASP A 45 -5.60 -6.91 -15.81
C ASP A 45 -5.70 -8.20 -14.99
N GLU A 46 -5.03 -8.22 -13.82
CA GLU A 46 -5.05 -9.36 -12.91
C GLU A 46 -4.97 -8.87 -11.44
N ILE A 47 -5.64 -9.61 -10.55
CA ILE A 47 -5.63 -9.34 -9.11
C ILE A 47 -5.19 -10.60 -8.38
N TYR A 48 -4.23 -10.44 -7.46
CA TYR A 48 -3.66 -11.54 -6.69
C TYR A 48 -3.77 -11.29 -5.18
N LEU A 49 -4.21 -12.32 -4.47
CA LEU A 49 -3.96 -12.44 -3.04
C LEU A 49 -2.62 -13.17 -2.84
N ASN A 50 -1.64 -12.48 -2.27
CA ASN A 50 -0.29 -12.99 -2.08
C ASN A 50 -0.10 -13.44 -0.62
N SER A 51 0.03 -14.75 -0.39
CA SER A 51 0.14 -15.32 0.95
C SER A 51 0.88 -16.66 0.98
N GLU A 52 1.51 -16.94 2.12
CA GLU A 52 2.08 -18.25 2.45
C GLU A 52 1.04 -19.31 2.80
N SER A 53 -0.15 -18.89 3.21
CA SER A 53 -1.16 -19.78 3.79
C SER A 53 -2.25 -20.19 2.81
N GLU A 54 -2.46 -21.49 2.65
CA GLU A 54 -3.58 -22.05 1.88
C GLU A 54 -4.95 -21.68 2.47
N GLU A 55 -5.03 -21.33 3.76
CA GLU A 55 -6.28 -20.86 4.38
C GLU A 55 -6.82 -19.61 3.67
N LEU A 56 -5.93 -18.78 3.08
CA LEU A 56 -6.29 -17.57 2.33
C LEU A 56 -6.65 -17.87 0.86
N SER A 57 -6.27 -19.01 0.30
CA SER A 57 -6.59 -19.35 -1.09
C SER A 57 -8.11 -19.48 -1.30
N SER A 58 -8.82 -20.04 -0.33
CA SER A 58 -10.29 -20.17 -0.38
C SER A 58 -11.01 -18.80 -0.37
N ILE A 59 -10.40 -17.76 0.22
CA ILE A 59 -10.94 -16.41 0.19
C ILE A 59 -10.70 -15.79 -1.20
N ALA A 60 -9.52 -16.00 -1.79
CA ALA A 60 -9.22 -15.55 -3.14
C ALA A 60 -10.20 -16.15 -4.15
N GLU A 61 -10.43 -17.47 -4.07
CA GLU A 61 -11.38 -18.19 -4.92
C GLU A 61 -12.81 -17.62 -4.82
N LYS A 62 -13.30 -17.41 -3.60
CA LYS A 62 -14.62 -16.80 -3.35
C LYS A 62 -14.74 -15.39 -3.92
N CYS A 63 -13.66 -14.65 -3.99
CA CYS A 63 -13.61 -13.31 -4.58
C CYS A 63 -13.37 -13.33 -6.11
N GLY A 64 -13.15 -14.50 -6.72
CA GLY A 64 -12.89 -14.64 -8.15
C GLY A 64 -11.53 -14.08 -8.59
N ILE A 65 -10.53 -14.06 -7.69
CA ILE A 65 -9.17 -13.54 -7.95
C ILE A 65 -8.14 -14.66 -7.87
N LYS A 66 -6.95 -14.39 -8.39
CA LYS A 66 -5.84 -15.33 -8.36
C LYS A 66 -5.20 -15.41 -6.97
N PHE A 67 -4.69 -16.58 -6.64
CA PHE A 67 -3.88 -16.78 -5.45
C PHE A 67 -2.41 -16.95 -5.84
N TYR A 68 -1.53 -16.15 -5.24
CA TYR A 68 -0.08 -16.31 -5.37
C TYR A 68 0.45 -16.94 -4.09
N LYS A 69 0.95 -18.18 -4.22
CA LYS A 69 1.57 -18.90 -3.10
C LYS A 69 2.95 -18.35 -2.83
N ARG A 70 3.04 -17.47 -1.84
CA ARG A 70 4.30 -16.89 -1.39
C ARG A 70 5.19 -17.96 -0.76
N PRO A 71 6.50 -18.01 -1.07
CA PRO A 71 7.45 -18.83 -0.33
C PRO A 71 7.40 -18.54 1.17
N GLU A 72 7.43 -19.60 2.00
CA GLU A 72 7.22 -19.49 3.45
C GLU A 72 8.23 -18.55 4.13
N HIS A 73 9.52 -18.61 3.71
CA HIS A 73 10.56 -17.74 4.24
C HIS A 73 10.29 -16.25 4.03
N LEU A 74 9.53 -15.88 2.99
CA LEU A 74 9.12 -14.49 2.72
C LEU A 74 7.93 -14.03 3.57
N SER A 75 7.46 -14.86 4.48
CA SER A 75 6.41 -14.52 5.45
C SER A 75 6.93 -14.43 6.87
N SER A 76 8.24 -14.64 7.07
CA SER A 76 8.93 -14.43 8.33
C SER A 76 8.87 -12.97 8.78
N ASP A 77 9.27 -12.71 10.02
CA ASP A 77 9.34 -11.35 10.55
C ASP A 77 10.49 -10.52 9.99
N ASP A 78 11.51 -11.18 9.49
CA ASP A 78 12.69 -10.58 8.87
C ASP A 78 12.45 -10.24 7.39
N SER A 79 11.38 -10.77 6.80
CA SER A 79 11.01 -10.46 5.42
C SER A 79 10.33 -9.11 5.32
N THR A 80 10.87 -8.24 4.47
CA THR A 80 10.34 -6.90 4.18
C THR A 80 9.37 -6.91 2.98
N ASN A 81 8.71 -5.79 2.75
CA ASN A 81 7.96 -5.58 1.52
C ASN A 81 8.85 -5.72 0.27
N ASP A 82 10.10 -5.28 0.36
CA ASP A 82 11.06 -5.35 -0.75
C ASP A 82 11.25 -6.80 -1.22
N HIS A 83 11.39 -7.74 -0.29
CA HIS A 83 11.62 -9.15 -0.61
C HIS A 83 10.42 -9.81 -1.31
N PHE A 84 9.21 -9.73 -0.73
CA PHE A 84 8.08 -10.46 -1.30
C PHE A 84 7.46 -9.77 -2.51
N ALA A 85 7.66 -8.45 -2.67
CA ALA A 85 7.22 -7.78 -3.88
C ALA A 85 8.18 -8.05 -5.05
N LEU A 86 9.49 -8.18 -4.80
CA LEU A 86 10.45 -8.63 -5.81
C LEU A 86 10.12 -10.05 -6.27
N ASP A 87 9.98 -11.00 -5.34
CA ASP A 87 9.60 -12.39 -5.65
C ASP A 87 8.32 -12.44 -6.51
N PHE A 88 7.32 -11.63 -6.16
CA PHE A 88 6.11 -11.54 -6.93
C PHE A 88 6.35 -11.02 -8.35
N LEU A 89 7.12 -9.94 -8.52
CA LEU A 89 7.43 -9.33 -9.81
C LEU A 89 8.30 -10.23 -10.70
N GLU A 90 9.14 -11.08 -10.13
CA GLU A 90 9.93 -12.04 -10.87
C GLU A 90 9.10 -13.20 -11.43
N ASN A 91 7.99 -13.56 -10.76
CA ASN A 91 7.15 -14.71 -11.09
C ASN A 91 5.81 -14.34 -11.76
N VAL A 92 5.43 -13.07 -11.74
CA VAL A 92 4.18 -12.58 -12.36
C VAL A 92 4.52 -11.59 -13.47
N ASP A 93 3.87 -11.80 -14.62
CA ASP A 93 3.96 -10.88 -15.75
C ASP A 93 3.14 -9.61 -15.47
N ALA A 94 3.84 -8.48 -15.27
CA ALA A 94 3.27 -7.18 -15.00
C ALA A 94 4.21 -6.07 -15.46
N ASP A 95 3.69 -4.99 -16.01
CA ASP A 95 4.46 -3.76 -16.27
C ASP A 95 4.40 -2.84 -15.04
N VAL A 96 3.24 -2.79 -14.39
CA VAL A 96 2.99 -2.00 -13.18
C VAL A 96 2.39 -2.90 -12.09
N LEU A 97 2.99 -2.87 -10.91
CA LEU A 97 2.47 -3.50 -9.71
C LEU A 97 1.78 -2.45 -8.84
N VAL A 98 0.53 -2.69 -8.48
CA VAL A 98 -0.19 -1.91 -7.46
C VAL A 98 -0.38 -2.78 -6.22
N GLN A 99 0.23 -2.40 -5.11
CA GLN A 99 0.05 -3.07 -3.83
C GLN A 99 -1.06 -2.39 -3.04
N ILE A 100 -2.05 -3.20 -2.59
CA ILE A 100 -3.19 -2.76 -1.76
C ILE A 100 -3.06 -3.43 -0.40
N LEU A 101 -2.87 -2.63 0.67
CA LEU A 101 -2.64 -3.20 1.99
C LEU A 101 -3.95 -3.52 2.74
N PRO A 102 -4.13 -4.77 3.24
CA PRO A 102 -5.34 -5.19 3.97
C PRO A 102 -5.62 -4.41 5.25
N THR A 103 -4.66 -3.62 5.72
CA THR A 103 -4.83 -2.75 6.89
C THR A 103 -5.66 -1.51 6.61
N SER A 104 -6.07 -1.29 5.37
CA SER A 104 -6.91 -0.16 4.93
C SER A 104 -8.26 -0.66 4.39
N PRO A 105 -9.13 -1.25 5.25
CA PRO A 105 -10.36 -1.89 4.81
C PRO A 105 -11.42 -0.93 4.25
N PHE A 106 -11.21 0.37 4.40
CA PHE A 106 -12.11 1.41 3.91
C PHE A 106 -11.65 2.05 2.60
N ILE A 107 -10.58 1.54 1.98
CA ILE A 107 -10.18 1.98 0.64
C ILE A 107 -11.30 1.67 -0.36
N THR A 108 -11.60 2.61 -1.21
CA THR A 108 -12.68 2.48 -2.19
C THR A 108 -12.15 2.10 -3.58
N SER A 109 -12.99 1.48 -4.38
CA SER A 109 -12.65 1.17 -5.79
C SER A 109 -12.38 2.44 -6.61
N GLU A 110 -13.04 3.54 -6.28
CA GLU A 110 -12.81 4.83 -6.92
C GLU A 110 -11.42 5.38 -6.62
N GLU A 111 -10.97 5.34 -5.35
CA GLU A 111 -9.62 5.75 -4.98
C GLU A 111 -8.55 4.88 -5.64
N ILE A 112 -8.80 3.57 -5.74
CA ILE A 112 -7.91 2.63 -6.44
C ILE A 112 -7.80 3.00 -7.92
N ASN A 113 -8.93 3.26 -8.60
CA ASN A 113 -8.95 3.67 -10.01
C ASN A 113 -8.19 4.98 -10.23
N LEU A 114 -8.45 5.99 -9.40
CA LEU A 114 -7.77 7.28 -9.49
C LEU A 114 -6.26 7.14 -9.26
N PHE A 115 -5.86 6.32 -8.29
CA PHE A 115 -4.45 6.04 -8.00
C PHE A 115 -3.74 5.34 -9.16
N ALA A 116 -4.34 4.28 -9.71
CA ALA A 116 -3.77 3.56 -10.86
C ALA A 116 -3.70 4.45 -12.11
N LYS A 117 -4.72 5.28 -12.34
CA LYS A 117 -4.74 6.25 -13.42
C LYS A 117 -3.62 7.29 -13.26
N ASP A 118 -3.45 7.85 -12.07
CA ASP A 118 -2.40 8.83 -11.77
C ASP A 118 -0.99 8.27 -12.01
N MET A 119 -0.76 7.00 -11.62
CA MET A 119 0.48 6.27 -11.89
C MET A 119 0.83 6.23 -13.37
N VAL A 120 -0.18 5.96 -14.22
CA VAL A 120 0.02 5.79 -15.67
C VAL A 120 0.07 7.12 -16.39
N ASP A 121 -0.87 8.03 -16.11
CA ASP A 121 -1.00 9.31 -16.81
C ASP A 121 0.23 10.21 -16.61
N ASN A 122 0.82 10.15 -15.44
CA ASN A 122 2.02 10.92 -15.12
C ASN A 122 3.32 10.15 -15.37
N ASP A 123 3.25 8.91 -15.85
CA ASP A 123 4.43 8.07 -16.11
C ASP A 123 5.39 8.02 -14.91
N TYR A 124 4.84 7.76 -13.73
CA TYR A 124 5.64 7.58 -12.52
C TYR A 124 6.33 6.20 -12.53
N ASP A 125 7.52 6.15 -11.97
CA ASP A 125 8.22 4.90 -11.65
C ASP A 125 7.77 4.32 -10.31
N THR A 126 7.43 5.22 -9.38
CA THR A 126 6.88 4.89 -8.06
C THR A 126 5.79 5.89 -7.69
N LEU A 127 4.63 5.40 -7.23
CA LEU A 127 3.56 6.24 -6.68
C LEU A 127 3.20 5.76 -5.27
N ILE A 128 3.15 6.69 -4.33
CA ILE A 128 2.95 6.40 -2.91
C ILE A 128 1.71 7.13 -2.41
N SER A 129 0.78 6.39 -1.79
CA SER A 129 -0.34 7.04 -1.13
C SER A 129 0.08 7.71 0.18
N VAL A 130 -0.38 8.94 0.37
CA VAL A 130 -0.05 9.79 1.52
C VAL A 130 -1.31 10.37 2.16
N CYS A 131 -1.17 10.84 3.40
CA CYS A 131 -2.13 11.68 4.10
C CYS A 131 -1.52 13.05 4.32
N ASP A 132 -2.31 14.08 4.12
CA ASP A 132 -1.95 15.44 4.47
C ASP A 132 -2.28 15.71 5.95
N ASN A 133 -1.26 15.96 6.76
CA ASN A 133 -1.41 16.30 8.17
C ASN A 133 -1.23 17.81 8.35
N GLN A 134 -2.33 18.51 8.48
CA GLN A 134 -2.37 19.97 8.62
C GLN A 134 -2.36 20.36 10.10
N ILE A 135 -1.30 19.94 10.79
CA ILE A 135 -1.00 20.23 12.20
C ILE A 135 0.46 20.64 12.35
N GLU A 136 0.80 21.32 13.44
CA GLU A 136 2.20 21.63 13.77
C GLU A 136 2.99 20.32 13.95
N CYS A 137 4.07 20.16 13.19
CA CYS A 137 4.94 18.99 13.23
C CYS A 137 6.35 19.34 13.66
N LEU A 138 6.95 18.47 14.47
CA LEU A 138 8.36 18.57 14.89
C LEU A 138 9.15 17.34 14.41
N TYR A 139 10.39 17.57 14.00
CA TYR A 139 11.38 16.52 13.80
C TYR A 139 12.63 16.86 14.62
N ASN A 140 13.05 15.95 15.49
CA ASN A 140 14.16 16.17 16.44
C ASN A 140 14.02 17.47 17.26
N ASN A 141 12.81 17.78 17.74
CA ASN A 141 12.43 19.01 18.45
C ASN A 141 12.49 20.30 17.63
N GLU A 142 12.73 20.23 16.33
CA GLU A 142 12.67 21.37 15.43
C GLU A 142 11.40 21.35 14.57
N PRO A 143 10.77 22.52 14.31
CA PRO A 143 9.57 22.61 13.48
C PRO A 143 9.87 22.19 12.06
N ILE A 144 8.85 21.53 11.42
CA ILE A 144 8.88 21.19 10.02
C ILE A 144 8.08 22.20 9.19
N ASN A 145 6.90 22.60 9.69
CA ASN A 145 5.91 23.35 8.91
C ASN A 145 5.41 24.63 9.62
N PHE A 146 6.13 25.14 10.60
CA PHE A 146 5.85 26.42 11.24
C PHE A 146 7.15 27.09 11.73
N ASP A 147 7.09 28.39 11.97
CA ASP A 147 8.23 29.18 12.49
C ASP A 147 7.98 29.53 13.95
N LYS A 148 8.88 29.10 14.87
CA LYS A 148 8.82 29.39 16.31
C LYS A 148 8.95 30.87 16.64
N THR A 149 9.49 31.65 15.72
CA THR A 149 9.78 33.09 15.94
C THR A 149 8.67 34.00 15.45
N ASN A 150 7.66 33.44 14.79
CA ASN A 150 6.52 34.17 14.26
C ASN A 150 5.22 33.85 15.00
N ILE A 151 4.19 34.68 14.74
CA ILE A 151 2.84 34.40 15.22
C ILE A 151 2.38 33.03 14.72
N THR A 152 1.88 32.20 15.61
CA THR A 152 1.32 30.88 15.26
C THR A 152 0.23 31.01 14.20
N PRO A 153 0.40 30.37 13.05
CA PRO A 153 -0.64 30.39 12.00
C PRO A 153 -1.90 29.64 12.45
N ARG A 154 -3.04 29.96 11.86
CA ARG A 154 -4.24 29.15 12.08
C ARG A 154 -4.03 27.77 11.45
N SER A 155 -4.62 26.72 12.02
CA SER A 155 -4.42 25.33 11.54
C SER A 155 -4.72 25.16 10.04
N GLN A 156 -5.73 25.88 9.51
CA GLN A 156 -6.07 25.84 8.09
C GLN A 156 -5.07 26.55 7.16
N ASP A 157 -4.18 27.36 7.71
CA ASP A 157 -3.17 28.10 6.97
C ASP A 157 -1.78 27.42 7.06
N LEU A 158 -1.67 26.35 7.84
CA LEU A 158 -0.44 25.55 7.92
C LEU A 158 -0.23 24.77 6.62
N GLU A 159 1.01 24.70 6.16
CA GLU A 159 1.39 23.78 5.11
C GLU A 159 1.30 22.33 5.61
N PRO A 160 0.56 21.44 4.93
CA PRO A 160 0.39 20.07 5.40
C PRO A 160 1.70 19.27 5.26
N VAL A 161 2.01 18.50 6.31
CA VAL A 161 3.09 17.50 6.26
C VAL A 161 2.55 16.19 5.75
N LYS A 162 3.10 15.69 4.63
CA LYS A 162 2.72 14.41 4.03
C LYS A 162 3.28 13.25 4.84
N SER A 163 2.42 12.35 5.29
CA SER A 163 2.83 11.06 5.85
C SER A 163 2.35 9.91 4.97
N TYR A 164 3.11 8.80 4.93
CA TYR A 164 2.70 7.62 4.18
C TYR A 164 1.41 7.04 4.75
N ALA A 165 0.39 6.94 3.92
CA ALA A 165 -0.88 6.29 4.25
C ALA A 165 -0.71 4.77 4.37
N CYS A 166 0.26 4.20 3.66
CA CYS A 166 0.50 2.77 3.56
C CYS A 166 -0.74 1.97 3.13
N SER A 167 -1.62 2.57 2.32
CA SER A 167 -2.83 1.93 1.79
C SER A 167 -2.62 1.41 0.38
N LEU A 168 -2.09 2.27 -0.49
CA LEU A 168 -1.76 2.00 -1.88
C LEU A 168 -0.31 2.37 -2.16
N MET A 169 0.38 1.53 -2.89
CA MET A 169 1.70 1.82 -3.46
C MET A 169 1.79 1.18 -4.83
N ALA A 170 2.47 1.84 -5.76
CA ALA A 170 2.67 1.31 -7.11
C ALA A 170 4.10 1.51 -7.58
N TRP A 171 4.55 0.60 -8.43
CA TRP A 171 5.87 0.63 -9.04
C TRP A 171 5.80 0.10 -10.47
N THR A 172 6.62 0.65 -11.37
CA THR A 172 6.96 -0.06 -12.59
C THR A 172 7.89 -1.23 -12.24
N LYS A 173 7.72 -2.37 -12.90
CA LYS A 173 8.56 -3.56 -12.68
C LYS A 173 10.04 -3.26 -12.86
N ASP A 174 10.38 -2.57 -13.95
CA ASP A 174 11.77 -2.28 -14.30
C ASP A 174 12.45 -1.43 -13.23
N SER A 175 11.80 -0.35 -12.80
CA SER A 175 12.32 0.52 -11.74
C SER A 175 12.46 -0.22 -10.41
N TYR A 176 11.48 -1.06 -10.04
CA TYR A 176 11.54 -1.84 -8.80
C TYR A 176 12.74 -2.79 -8.78
N VAL A 177 12.90 -3.57 -9.86
CA VAL A 177 13.98 -4.56 -9.99
C VAL A 177 15.36 -3.87 -10.05
N GLU A 178 15.48 -2.75 -10.79
CA GLU A 178 16.72 -1.98 -10.87
C GLU A 178 17.12 -1.38 -9.51
N ASN A 179 16.16 -0.76 -8.81
CA ASN A 179 16.38 -0.19 -7.48
C ASN A 179 16.81 -1.28 -6.49
N TYR A 180 16.12 -2.43 -6.49
CA TYR A 180 16.47 -3.54 -5.61
C TYR A 180 17.88 -4.06 -5.87
N LYS A 181 18.25 -4.28 -7.13
CA LYS A 181 19.60 -4.73 -7.49
C LYS A 181 20.70 -3.78 -7.05
N LYS A 182 20.40 -2.48 -7.08
CA LYS A 182 21.41 -1.44 -6.79
C LYS A 182 21.53 -1.10 -5.30
N TYR A 183 20.40 -1.14 -4.58
CA TYR A 183 20.32 -0.61 -3.21
C TYR A 183 19.87 -1.63 -2.17
N ASP A 184 19.51 -2.86 -2.60
CA ASP A 184 18.82 -3.86 -1.76
C ASP A 184 17.52 -3.31 -1.14
N ALA A 185 16.92 -2.32 -1.82
CA ALA A 185 15.71 -1.61 -1.43
C ALA A 185 15.00 -0.99 -2.64
N ALA A 186 13.69 -1.14 -2.75
CA ALA A 186 12.89 -0.60 -3.84
C ALA A 186 11.57 0.04 -3.38
N TYR A 187 11.09 -0.32 -2.21
CA TYR A 187 9.75 0.01 -1.72
C TYR A 187 9.43 1.51 -1.71
N HIS A 188 10.41 2.36 -1.38
CA HIS A 188 10.24 3.82 -1.32
C HIS A 188 10.62 4.54 -2.61
N GLY A 189 11.04 3.82 -3.65
CA GLY A 189 11.52 4.40 -4.89
C GLY A 189 12.85 5.13 -4.72
N ALA A 190 13.97 4.40 -4.71
CA ALA A 190 15.29 5.02 -4.50
C ALA A 190 15.74 5.89 -5.68
N ASN A 191 15.33 5.51 -6.90
CA ASN A 191 15.56 6.26 -8.16
C ASN A 191 14.26 6.28 -8.98
N GLY A 192 14.22 7.17 -9.98
CA GLY A 192 13.13 7.31 -10.91
C GLY A 192 12.20 8.47 -10.57
N LYS A 193 11.12 8.57 -11.31
CA LYS A 193 10.08 9.59 -11.11
C LYS A 193 9.11 9.14 -10.02
N ILE A 194 9.19 9.77 -8.85
CA ILE A 194 8.37 9.43 -7.68
C ILE A 194 7.21 10.41 -7.55
N GLY A 195 5.98 9.89 -7.47
CA GLY A 195 4.77 10.67 -7.20
C GLY A 195 4.19 10.38 -5.81
N THR A 196 3.34 11.30 -5.35
CA THR A 196 2.52 11.11 -4.14
C THR A 196 1.06 11.34 -4.47
N PHE A 197 0.20 10.44 -3.99
CA PHE A 197 -1.25 10.51 -4.14
C PHE A 197 -1.90 10.70 -2.77
N THR A 198 -2.57 11.82 -2.56
CA THR A 198 -3.24 12.10 -1.29
C THR A 198 -4.56 11.37 -1.20
N LEU A 199 -4.68 10.44 -0.24
CA LEU A 199 -5.93 9.77 0.09
C LEU A 199 -6.82 10.68 0.94
N LYS A 200 -8.14 10.56 0.75
CA LYS A 200 -9.14 11.35 1.47
C LYS A 200 -9.81 10.54 2.57
N GLY A 201 -10.06 11.19 3.70
CA GLY A 201 -10.96 10.68 4.75
C GLY A 201 -10.48 9.39 5.43
N TYR A 202 -11.37 8.39 5.49
CA TYR A 202 -11.20 7.16 6.27
C TYR A 202 -10.40 6.05 5.58
N SER A 203 -9.92 6.28 4.37
CA SER A 203 -9.12 5.31 3.59
C SER A 203 -7.73 5.09 4.18
N THR A 204 -7.34 5.94 5.14
CA THR A 204 -6.10 5.85 5.87
C THR A 204 -6.34 5.26 7.26
N VAL A 205 -5.56 4.23 7.63
CA VAL A 205 -5.61 3.74 9.01
C VAL A 205 -4.75 4.65 9.88
N ASP A 206 -5.38 5.51 10.67
CA ASP A 206 -4.66 6.21 11.73
C ASP A 206 -4.17 5.19 12.77
N ARG A 207 -2.86 4.95 12.79
CA ARG A 207 -2.22 4.05 13.75
C ARG A 207 -2.49 4.44 15.20
N ARG A 208 -2.91 5.68 15.46
CA ARG A 208 -3.26 6.18 16.81
C ARG A 208 -4.59 5.63 17.32
N ALA A 209 -5.51 5.25 16.44
CA ALA A 209 -6.78 4.65 16.83
C ALA A 209 -6.66 3.19 17.31
N SER A 210 -5.53 2.52 17.07
CA SER A 210 -5.29 1.13 17.47
C SER A 210 -4.65 0.97 18.86
N CYS A 211 -4.40 2.06 19.56
CA CYS A 211 -3.75 2.09 20.89
C CYS A 211 -4.70 2.41 22.05
N ARG A 212 -6.02 2.27 21.85
CA ARG A 212 -7.00 2.37 22.94
C ARG A 212 -7.76 1.07 23.12
#